data_3cdd37db1ac0f535bbdbf6d213961d05
#
_entry.id   3cdd37db1ac0f535bbdbf6d213961d05
#
_cell.length_a   1.000
_cell.length_b   1.000
_cell.length_c   1.000
_cell.angle_alpha   90.00
_cell.angle_beta   90.00
_cell.angle_gamma   90.00
#
_symmetry.space_group_name_H-M   'P 1'
#
loop_
_entity.id
_entity.type
_entity.pdbx_description
1 polymer ?
#
loop_
_entity_poly.entity_id
_entity_poly.type
_entity_poly.pdbx_seq_one_letter_code
_entity_poly.pdbx_strand_id
1 'polypeptide(L)'
;MTTQTIRFYHRGAVREVQGVPATRTVLQHLREDLHCTGTKEGCAEGDCGACTVVLGELDAHGGLALKAVNACIQFLPTLDGRALFSIEDLRGADGALHPVQQAMVDCHGSQCGFCTPGFVMSMWALYENQPAAAGLPTRDEINAALSGNLCRCTGYRPIVDAAQKMFDYTQYPRVLFDRAAVAAALQALQRRDTFEYHAPDVRGSAFGTPAFYAPVTLDAFAALRAGHPHARILAGSTDVGLWVTKQFRELGDILYLGNVAELKHIERDAQTLTIGAAVTLEDAYAALAVDYPELAELWTRFASLPIRNAGTLGGNVANGSPIGDSMPALLALGAEVVLRHGPKTRTLPLDAFYLGYQKSALAAGEFVVAIRVPRPAPDLRFRTYKVSKRYDQDISAVCAAFALRIVDSTIVDARLAFGGMAATPKRAAHAEAALNGAAWDDTATQRAMDALAADYQPLTDMRASSAYRMKVARNLLRRFQLETRDQAPLALFDVNAFAFEAGEADTALAQEPLR
;
A
#
# COMPACT_ATOMS: atom_id res chain seq x y z
N MET A 1 11.11 -11.48 -33.16
CA MET A 1 10.96 -10.28 -32.33
C MET A 1 12.26 -10.08 -31.56
N THR A 2 12.88 -8.90 -31.60
CA THR A 2 14.11 -8.61 -30.86
C THR A 2 13.73 -8.30 -29.41
N THR A 3 14.13 -9.15 -28.46
CA THR A 3 13.95 -8.87 -27.04
C THR A 3 14.77 -7.65 -26.63
N GLN A 4 14.19 -6.75 -25.83
CA GLN A 4 14.90 -5.61 -25.29
C GLN A 4 15.60 -6.01 -23.98
N THR A 5 16.59 -5.21 -23.56
CA THR A 5 17.35 -5.40 -22.33
C THR A 5 16.68 -4.66 -21.18
N ILE A 6 16.57 -5.27 -19.99
CA ILE A 6 16.18 -4.61 -18.74
C ILE A 6 17.34 -3.71 -18.33
N ARG A 7 17.12 -2.40 -18.18
CA ARG A 7 18.14 -1.41 -17.83
C ARG A 7 17.76 -0.63 -16.59
N PHE A 8 18.60 -0.64 -15.59
CA PHE A 8 18.37 0.08 -14.34
C PHE A 8 19.70 0.57 -13.74
N TYR A 9 19.63 1.57 -12.87
CA TYR A 9 20.80 2.09 -12.17
C TYR A 9 21.02 1.29 -10.87
N HIS A 10 22.24 0.79 -10.64
CA HIS A 10 22.62 0.11 -9.41
C HIS A 10 24.14 0.20 -9.18
N ARG A 11 24.54 0.52 -7.96
CA ARG A 11 25.96 0.63 -7.56
C ARG A 11 26.78 1.52 -8.47
N GLY A 12 26.31 2.74 -8.66
CA GLY A 12 27.04 3.78 -9.42
C GLY A 12 27.04 3.61 -10.94
N ALA A 13 26.33 2.62 -11.49
CA ALA A 13 26.34 2.35 -12.92
C ALA A 13 24.98 1.85 -13.44
N VAL A 14 24.76 2.04 -14.74
CA VAL A 14 23.64 1.38 -15.43
C VAL A 14 23.97 -0.10 -15.58
N ARG A 15 23.01 -0.94 -15.18
CA ARG A 15 23.04 -2.40 -15.32
C ARG A 15 22.12 -2.81 -16.46
N GLU A 16 22.55 -3.83 -17.18
CA GLU A 16 21.79 -4.44 -18.28
C GLU A 16 21.62 -5.93 -18.00
N VAL A 17 20.37 -6.42 -18.06
CA VAL A 17 20.04 -7.82 -17.78
C VAL A 17 19.20 -8.38 -18.92
N GLN A 18 19.55 -9.58 -19.36
CA GLN A 18 18.84 -10.39 -20.35
C GLN A 18 18.82 -11.87 -19.91
N GLY A 19 18.00 -12.67 -20.58
CA GLY A 19 18.05 -14.12 -20.43
C GLY A 19 17.54 -14.66 -19.10
N VAL A 20 16.78 -13.84 -18.33
CA VAL A 20 16.15 -14.27 -17.08
C VAL A 20 14.63 -14.32 -17.24
N PRO A 21 13.90 -15.16 -16.48
CA PRO A 21 12.44 -15.16 -16.50
C PRO A 21 11.85 -13.80 -16.18
N ALA A 22 10.74 -13.40 -16.84
CA ALA A 22 10.04 -12.15 -16.56
C ALA A 22 9.53 -12.07 -15.09
N THR A 23 9.37 -13.21 -14.44
CA THR A 23 8.98 -13.35 -13.02
C THR A 23 10.16 -13.48 -12.08
N ARG A 24 11.42 -13.36 -12.56
CA ARG A 24 12.61 -13.28 -11.71
C ARG A 24 12.43 -12.14 -10.71
N THR A 25 12.53 -12.41 -9.41
CA THR A 25 12.38 -11.36 -8.41
C THR A 25 13.66 -10.53 -8.26
N VAL A 26 13.51 -9.28 -7.82
CA VAL A 26 14.65 -8.42 -7.49
C VAL A 26 15.53 -9.07 -6.42
N LEU A 27 14.93 -9.73 -5.44
CA LEU A 27 15.66 -10.46 -4.39
C LEU A 27 16.52 -11.59 -4.95
N GLN A 28 15.95 -12.41 -5.84
CA GLN A 28 16.71 -13.48 -6.50
C GLN A 28 17.87 -12.92 -7.30
N HIS A 29 17.63 -11.85 -8.07
CA HIS A 29 18.69 -11.19 -8.85
C HIS A 29 19.82 -10.68 -7.95
N LEU A 30 19.50 -9.99 -6.86
CA LEU A 30 20.51 -9.51 -5.90
C LEU A 30 21.33 -10.67 -5.33
N ARG A 31 20.66 -11.72 -4.86
CA ARG A 31 21.33 -12.80 -4.10
C ARG A 31 22.04 -13.82 -4.97
N GLU A 32 21.40 -14.22 -6.09
CA GLU A 32 21.87 -15.32 -6.91
C GLU A 32 22.73 -14.86 -8.08
N ASP A 33 22.36 -13.71 -8.72
CA ASP A 33 23.08 -13.23 -9.92
C ASP A 33 24.20 -12.26 -9.52
N LEU A 34 23.94 -11.33 -8.57
CA LEU A 34 24.91 -10.30 -8.15
C LEU A 34 25.68 -10.68 -6.87
N HIS A 35 25.31 -11.78 -6.20
CA HIS A 35 25.88 -12.22 -4.92
C HIS A 35 25.83 -11.17 -3.81
N CYS A 36 24.88 -10.21 -3.90
CA CYS A 36 24.54 -9.23 -2.88
C CYS A 36 23.66 -9.90 -1.81
N THR A 37 24.27 -10.63 -0.88
CA THR A 37 23.56 -11.50 0.09
C THR A 37 23.13 -10.79 1.36
N GLY A 38 23.41 -9.50 1.51
CA GLY A 38 22.94 -8.68 2.63
C GLY A 38 21.43 -8.61 2.70
N THR A 39 20.74 -8.42 1.56
CA THR A 39 19.29 -8.52 1.47
C THR A 39 18.84 -9.96 1.69
N LYS A 40 17.91 -10.20 2.64
CA LYS A 40 17.55 -11.56 3.11
C LYS A 40 16.16 -11.98 2.62
N GLU A 41 15.94 -13.29 2.52
CA GLU A 41 14.62 -13.86 2.31
C GLU A 41 14.10 -14.49 3.61
N GLY A 42 13.00 -13.93 4.16
CA GLY A 42 12.37 -14.50 5.35
C GLY A 42 11.01 -15.12 5.05
N CYS A 43 10.12 -14.41 4.34
CA CYS A 43 8.75 -14.87 4.09
C CYS A 43 8.43 -15.10 2.61
N ALA A 44 9.12 -14.44 1.67
CA ALA A 44 8.82 -14.44 0.23
C ALA A 44 7.38 -14.00 -0.12
N GLU A 45 6.77 -13.14 0.71
CA GLU A 45 5.38 -12.65 0.53
C GLU A 45 5.20 -11.16 0.88
N GLY A 46 6.32 -10.44 1.15
CA GLY A 46 6.26 -9.01 1.44
C GLY A 46 5.83 -8.65 2.86
N ASP A 47 5.78 -9.60 3.81
CA ASP A 47 5.31 -9.37 5.18
C ASP A 47 6.45 -9.05 6.16
N CYS A 48 7.58 -9.76 6.12
CA CYS A 48 8.61 -9.68 7.17
C CYS A 48 9.62 -8.54 7.00
N GLY A 49 9.75 -7.94 5.84
CA GLY A 49 10.67 -6.84 5.54
C GLY A 49 12.17 -7.17 5.52
N ALA A 50 12.58 -8.43 5.72
CA ALA A 50 14.00 -8.82 5.65
C ALA A 50 14.60 -8.57 4.25
N CYS A 51 13.77 -8.47 3.22
CA CYS A 51 14.13 -8.21 1.83
C CYS A 51 13.97 -6.74 1.42
N THR A 52 13.78 -5.81 2.35
CA THR A 52 13.59 -4.40 2.00
C THR A 52 14.78 -3.85 1.22
N VAL A 53 14.49 -3.23 0.10
CA VAL A 53 15.40 -2.43 -0.72
C VAL A 53 14.76 -1.06 -0.98
N VAL A 54 15.52 -0.12 -1.54
CA VAL A 54 14.96 1.18 -1.91
C VAL A 54 15.01 1.34 -3.42
N LEU A 55 13.89 1.70 -4.02
CA LEU A 55 13.80 2.10 -5.41
C LEU A 55 13.90 3.62 -5.54
N GLY A 56 14.67 4.07 -6.53
CA GLY A 56 14.71 5.45 -6.97
C GLY A 56 13.91 5.62 -8.26
N GLU A 57 13.00 6.59 -8.26
CA GLU A 57 12.17 6.95 -9.40
C GLU A 57 12.27 8.47 -9.65
N LEU A 58 12.03 8.91 -10.88
CA LEU A 58 11.86 10.34 -11.15
C LEU A 58 10.49 10.79 -10.63
N ASP A 59 10.48 11.87 -9.85
CA ASP A 59 9.26 12.56 -9.48
C ASP A 59 8.72 13.45 -10.62
N ALA A 60 7.57 14.10 -10.41
CA ALA A 60 6.94 14.96 -11.41
C ALA A 60 7.78 16.19 -11.81
N HIS A 61 8.79 16.54 -11.03
CA HIS A 61 9.70 17.67 -11.25
C HIS A 61 11.06 17.22 -11.80
N GLY A 62 11.24 15.92 -12.06
CA GLY A 62 12.51 15.34 -12.51
C GLY A 62 13.53 15.14 -11.40
N GLY A 63 13.15 15.31 -10.15
CA GLY A 63 13.94 14.96 -8.96
C GLY A 63 13.93 13.46 -8.67
N LEU A 64 14.76 13.03 -7.73
CA LEU A 64 14.83 11.63 -7.29
C LEU A 64 13.94 11.39 -6.07
N ALA A 65 12.90 10.60 -6.23
CA ALA A 65 12.09 10.05 -5.15
C ALA A 65 12.61 8.66 -4.75
N LEU A 66 12.68 8.40 -3.43
CA LEU A 66 13.17 7.13 -2.87
C LEU A 66 12.02 6.42 -2.14
N LYS A 67 11.76 5.15 -2.50
CA LYS A 67 10.67 4.35 -1.94
C LYS A 67 11.20 3.01 -1.44
N ALA A 68 11.03 2.72 -0.15
CA ALA A 68 11.29 1.38 0.40
C ALA A 68 10.25 0.39 -0.14
N VAL A 69 10.69 -0.77 -0.63
CA VAL A 69 9.83 -1.84 -1.18
C VAL A 69 10.37 -3.22 -0.80
N ASN A 70 9.54 -4.26 -0.97
CA ASN A 70 9.92 -5.65 -0.69
C ASN A 70 10.46 -6.33 -1.96
N ALA A 71 11.76 -6.58 -2.03
CA ALA A 71 12.43 -7.17 -3.19
C ALA A 71 11.97 -8.60 -3.52
N CYS A 72 11.41 -9.34 -2.55
CA CYS A 72 10.98 -10.73 -2.76
C CYS A 72 9.77 -10.87 -3.67
N ILE A 73 8.98 -9.82 -3.84
CA ILE A 73 7.74 -9.83 -4.64
C ILE A 73 7.76 -8.82 -5.80
N GLN A 74 8.85 -8.06 -5.96
CA GLN A 74 9.06 -7.20 -7.13
C GLN A 74 9.71 -7.99 -8.25
N PHE A 75 9.13 -7.98 -9.45
CA PHE A 75 9.72 -8.64 -10.62
C PHE A 75 10.80 -7.75 -11.25
N LEU A 76 11.91 -8.36 -11.65
CA LEU A 76 13.08 -7.65 -12.16
C LEU A 76 12.78 -6.71 -13.37
N PRO A 77 11.93 -7.08 -14.35
CA PRO A 77 11.60 -6.18 -15.45
C PRO A 77 10.92 -4.88 -15.03
N THR A 78 10.31 -4.82 -13.83
CA THR A 78 9.71 -3.60 -13.31
C THR A 78 10.75 -2.54 -12.91
N LEU A 79 12.04 -2.92 -12.81
CA LEU A 79 13.14 -1.99 -12.54
C LEU A 79 13.57 -1.21 -13.77
N ASP A 80 13.11 -1.56 -14.98
CA ASP A 80 13.54 -0.85 -16.19
C ASP A 80 13.26 0.65 -16.06
N GLY A 81 14.30 1.49 -16.25
CA GLY A 81 14.24 2.93 -16.07
C GLY A 81 14.31 3.45 -14.63
N ARG A 82 14.59 2.61 -13.63
CA ARG A 82 14.64 2.94 -12.19
C ARG A 82 16.04 2.77 -11.61
N ALA A 83 16.23 3.24 -10.37
CA ALA A 83 17.39 2.92 -9.54
C ALA A 83 17.04 1.87 -8.48
N LEU A 84 17.98 0.98 -8.21
CA LEU A 84 17.92 0.01 -7.11
C LEU A 84 19.03 0.32 -6.12
N PHE A 85 18.69 0.42 -4.83
CA PHE A 85 19.63 0.55 -3.73
C PHE A 85 19.42 -0.61 -2.75
N SER A 86 20.50 -1.29 -2.43
CA SER A 86 20.55 -2.39 -1.46
C SER A 86 21.44 -2.02 -0.28
N ILE A 87 21.51 -2.88 0.73
CA ILE A 87 22.36 -2.64 1.91
C ILE A 87 23.84 -2.48 1.54
N GLU A 88 24.28 -3.10 0.45
CA GLU A 88 25.65 -3.04 -0.03
C GLU A 88 26.03 -1.65 -0.62
N ASP A 89 25.03 -0.82 -0.93
CA ASP A 89 25.23 0.54 -1.45
C ASP A 89 25.56 1.57 -0.37
N LEU A 90 25.29 1.25 0.91
CA LEU A 90 25.36 2.24 2.00
C LEU A 90 26.76 2.42 2.58
N ARG A 91 27.70 1.55 2.29
CA ARG A 91 29.06 1.67 2.79
C ARG A 91 29.86 2.65 1.95
N GLY A 92 30.49 3.64 2.60
CA GLY A 92 31.39 4.59 1.95
C GLY A 92 32.58 3.89 1.27
N ALA A 93 33.15 4.53 0.24
CA ALA A 93 34.32 4.02 -0.46
C ALA A 93 35.55 3.84 0.44
N ASP A 94 35.65 4.62 1.50
CA ASP A 94 36.65 4.55 2.56
C ASP A 94 36.34 3.50 3.63
N GLY A 95 35.20 2.79 3.50
CA GLY A 95 34.70 1.82 4.46
C GLY A 95 33.94 2.41 5.64
N ALA A 96 33.70 3.73 5.68
CA ALA A 96 32.91 4.37 6.70
C ALA A 96 31.45 3.88 6.67
N LEU A 97 30.86 3.77 7.86
CA LEU A 97 29.46 3.43 8.00
C LEU A 97 28.59 4.65 7.70
N HIS A 98 27.45 4.42 7.06
CA HIS A 98 26.41 5.44 6.94
C HIS A 98 25.86 5.81 8.34
N PRO A 99 25.38 7.04 8.61
CA PRO A 99 24.75 7.43 9.87
C PRO A 99 23.72 6.44 10.40
N VAL A 100 22.88 5.90 9.52
CA VAL A 100 21.91 4.84 9.86
C VAL A 100 22.59 3.58 10.40
N GLN A 101 23.67 3.13 9.77
CA GLN A 101 24.40 1.95 10.21
C GLN A 101 25.12 2.21 11.52
N GLN A 102 25.72 3.39 11.68
CA GLN A 102 26.40 3.77 12.92
C GLN A 102 25.40 3.86 14.08
N ALA A 103 24.22 4.44 13.88
CA ALA A 103 23.17 4.49 14.88
C ALA A 103 22.72 3.09 15.33
N MET A 104 22.57 2.16 14.39
CA MET A 104 22.25 0.76 14.71
C MET A 104 23.32 0.07 15.56
N VAL A 105 24.59 0.39 15.33
CA VAL A 105 25.71 -0.11 16.17
C VAL A 105 25.64 0.50 17.57
N ASP A 106 25.54 1.83 17.67
CA ASP A 106 25.62 2.56 18.94
C ASP A 106 24.41 2.30 19.86
N CYS A 107 23.24 2.05 19.27
CA CYS A 107 22.01 1.72 20.00
C CYS A 107 21.81 0.20 20.19
N HIS A 108 22.77 -0.64 19.79
CA HIS A 108 22.66 -2.09 19.86
C HIS A 108 21.39 -2.64 19.15
N GLY A 109 21.02 -2.02 18.01
CA GLY A 109 19.80 -2.32 17.25
C GLY A 109 19.79 -3.68 16.54
N SER A 110 20.83 -4.50 16.69
CA SER A 110 20.96 -5.81 16.05
C SER A 110 21.42 -6.88 17.03
N GLN A 111 20.85 -8.10 16.91
CA GLN A 111 21.30 -9.28 17.65
C GLN A 111 21.70 -10.40 16.68
N CYS A 112 20.73 -11.18 16.12
CA CYS A 112 21.08 -12.24 15.16
C CYS A 112 21.48 -11.69 13.78
N GLY A 113 21.15 -10.43 13.45
CA GLY A 113 21.52 -9.74 12.22
C GLY A 113 20.62 -10.02 11.01
N PHE A 114 19.66 -10.97 11.08
CA PHE A 114 18.88 -11.37 9.91
C PHE A 114 17.95 -10.26 9.38
N CYS A 115 17.24 -9.56 10.26
CA CYS A 115 16.34 -8.47 9.90
C CYS A 115 17.07 -7.13 9.71
N THR A 116 18.31 -7.02 10.19
CA THR A 116 19.07 -5.74 10.26
C THR A 116 19.19 -5.04 8.92
N PRO A 117 19.56 -5.70 7.80
CA PRO A 117 19.64 -5.02 6.50
C PRO A 117 18.31 -4.40 6.07
N GLY A 118 17.18 -5.09 6.29
CA GLY A 118 15.86 -4.56 5.95
C GLY A 118 15.50 -3.32 6.75
N PHE A 119 15.73 -3.31 8.07
CA PHE A 119 15.53 -2.12 8.91
C PHE A 119 16.42 -0.96 8.47
N VAL A 120 17.71 -1.23 8.21
CA VAL A 120 18.65 -0.20 7.75
C VAL A 120 18.18 0.42 6.44
N MET A 121 17.66 -0.35 5.49
CA MET A 121 17.14 0.20 4.23
C MET A 121 15.86 1.04 4.42
N SER A 122 14.95 0.65 5.31
CA SER A 122 13.79 1.47 5.67
C SER A 122 14.19 2.76 6.37
N MET A 123 15.13 2.68 7.33
CA MET A 123 15.70 3.86 8.00
C MET A 123 16.44 4.77 7.01
N TRP A 124 17.17 4.20 6.05
CA TRP A 124 17.87 4.97 5.03
C TRP A 124 16.89 5.74 4.13
N ALA A 125 15.80 5.10 3.70
CA ALA A 125 14.75 5.78 2.95
C ALA A 125 14.13 6.94 3.73
N LEU A 126 13.87 6.75 5.04
CA LEU A 126 13.41 7.82 5.93
C LEU A 126 14.44 8.94 6.04
N TYR A 127 15.71 8.60 6.27
CA TYR A 127 16.81 9.56 6.43
C TYR A 127 16.99 10.44 5.18
N GLU A 128 17.01 9.83 4.00
CA GLU A 128 17.23 10.51 2.73
C GLU A 128 16.02 11.33 2.27
N ASN A 129 14.81 10.92 2.64
CA ASN A 129 13.59 11.65 2.30
C ASN A 129 13.26 12.77 3.29
N GLN A 130 13.93 12.84 4.46
CA GLN A 130 13.67 13.88 5.45
C GLN A 130 14.15 15.24 4.95
N PRO A 131 13.26 16.21 4.70
CA PRO A 131 13.68 17.54 4.28
C PRO A 131 14.51 18.24 5.39
N ALA A 132 15.57 18.92 5.03
CA ALA A 132 16.42 19.62 6.00
C ALA A 132 15.66 20.66 6.84
N ALA A 133 14.57 21.22 6.32
CA ALA A 133 13.74 22.23 6.97
C ALA A 133 12.59 21.64 7.81
N ALA A 134 12.29 20.34 7.71
CA ALA A 134 11.12 19.74 8.37
C ALA A 134 11.36 19.34 9.84
N GLY A 135 12.58 19.54 10.37
CA GLY A 135 12.94 19.06 11.71
C GLY A 135 13.19 17.54 11.75
N LEU A 136 13.29 16.99 12.96
CA LEU A 136 13.45 15.55 13.15
C LEU A 136 12.10 14.85 13.05
N PRO A 137 12.06 13.61 12.52
CA PRO A 137 10.82 12.83 12.48
C PRO A 137 10.36 12.50 13.91
N THR A 138 9.06 12.56 14.11
CA THR A 138 8.40 12.13 15.33
C THR A 138 8.52 10.60 15.51
N ARG A 139 8.28 10.11 16.73
CA ARG A 139 8.26 8.66 16.99
C ARG A 139 7.22 7.94 16.14
N ASP A 140 6.08 8.55 15.90
CA ASP A 140 5.01 7.96 15.09
C ASP A 140 5.39 7.88 13.61
N GLU A 141 6.06 8.90 13.07
CA GLU A 141 6.61 8.87 11.71
C GLU A 141 7.70 7.80 11.57
N ILE A 142 8.55 7.62 12.58
CA ILE A 142 9.54 6.53 12.62
C ILE A 142 8.84 5.18 12.66
N ASN A 143 7.84 4.98 13.52
CA ASN A 143 7.08 3.74 13.61
C ASN A 143 6.40 3.42 12.28
N ALA A 144 5.79 4.41 11.62
CA ALA A 144 5.17 4.26 10.31
C ALA A 144 6.20 3.88 9.22
N ALA A 145 7.38 4.51 9.22
CA ALA A 145 8.46 4.21 8.28
C ALA A 145 9.05 2.81 8.47
N LEU A 146 9.07 2.31 9.70
CA LEU A 146 9.58 0.97 10.05
C LEU A 146 8.50 -0.11 10.01
N SER A 147 7.23 0.26 9.82
CA SER A 147 6.16 -0.72 9.62
C SER A 147 6.49 -1.60 8.41
N GLY A 148 6.34 -2.92 8.53
CA GLY A 148 6.77 -3.87 7.49
C GLY A 148 8.14 -4.50 7.73
N ASN A 149 8.87 -4.11 8.79
CA ASN A 149 10.09 -4.76 9.20
C ASN A 149 9.89 -5.48 10.54
N LEU A 150 10.04 -6.81 10.55
CA LEU A 150 9.82 -7.62 11.73
C LEU A 150 11.14 -8.08 12.34
N CYS A 151 11.25 -7.97 13.68
CA CYS A 151 12.38 -8.47 14.46
C CYS A 151 11.88 -9.33 15.62
N ARG A 152 12.49 -10.50 15.83
CA ARG A 152 12.15 -11.38 16.95
C ARG A 152 13.07 -11.19 18.16
N CYS A 153 14.24 -10.61 17.98
CA CYS A 153 15.31 -10.63 18.98
C CYS A 153 15.34 -9.41 19.89
N THR A 154 15.21 -8.18 19.33
CA THR A 154 15.57 -6.91 19.99
C THR A 154 14.44 -6.30 20.82
N GLY A 155 13.18 -6.68 20.59
CA GLY A 155 12.02 -5.98 21.15
C GLY A 155 11.78 -4.59 20.54
N TYR A 156 12.40 -4.27 19.39
CA TYR A 156 12.25 -3.07 18.55
C TYR A 156 12.80 -1.76 19.16
N ARG A 157 12.71 -1.53 20.46
CA ARG A 157 13.12 -0.27 21.10
C ARG A 157 14.51 0.21 20.65
N PRO A 158 15.58 -0.62 20.68
CA PRO A 158 16.91 -0.17 20.23
C PRO A 158 16.96 0.26 18.77
N ILE A 159 16.10 -0.33 17.92
CA ILE A 159 16.00 0.03 16.49
C ILE A 159 15.31 1.38 16.33
N VAL A 160 14.23 1.64 17.08
CA VAL A 160 13.54 2.94 17.07
C VAL A 160 14.45 4.03 17.65
N ASP A 161 15.18 3.74 18.72
CA ASP A 161 16.18 4.66 19.30
C ASP A 161 17.29 4.96 18.28
N ALA A 162 17.74 3.96 17.50
CA ALA A 162 18.69 4.16 16.41
C ALA A 162 18.13 5.05 15.29
N ALA A 163 16.83 4.88 14.95
CA ALA A 163 16.18 5.69 13.94
C ALA A 163 16.03 7.17 14.36
N GLN A 164 15.90 7.45 15.65
CA GLN A 164 15.97 8.81 16.18
C GLN A 164 17.41 9.35 16.13
N LYS A 165 18.37 8.55 16.62
CA LYS A 165 19.79 8.93 16.76
C LYS A 165 20.50 9.13 15.42
N MET A 166 20.05 8.51 14.32
CA MET A 166 20.74 8.59 13.03
C MET A 166 20.90 10.02 12.49
N PHE A 167 20.12 10.97 12.97
CA PHE A 167 20.20 12.39 12.59
C PHE A 167 21.23 13.19 13.43
N ASP A 168 21.79 12.64 14.50
CA ASP A 168 22.76 13.29 15.37
C ASP A 168 24.18 13.27 14.79
N TYR A 169 24.45 12.45 13.78
CA TYR A 169 25.78 12.28 13.20
C TYR A 169 26.10 13.37 12.17
N THR A 170 26.36 14.59 12.65
CA THR A 170 26.62 15.76 11.79
C THR A 170 27.96 15.70 11.04
N GLN A 171 28.92 14.86 11.49
CA GLN A 171 30.22 14.65 10.87
C GLN A 171 30.15 13.81 9.57
N TYR A 172 29.05 13.13 9.33
CA TYR A 172 28.86 12.36 8.11
C TYR A 172 28.11 13.21 7.07
N PRO A 173 28.51 13.19 5.80
CA PRO A 173 27.71 13.82 4.76
C PRO A 173 26.32 13.18 4.72
N ARG A 174 25.28 14.03 4.70
CA ARG A 174 23.87 13.57 4.65
C ARG A 174 23.55 12.74 3.41
N VAL A 175 24.35 12.91 2.35
CA VAL A 175 24.16 12.24 1.07
C VAL A 175 25.45 11.55 0.68
N LEU A 176 25.46 10.23 0.69
CA LEU A 176 26.59 9.42 0.23
C LEU A 176 26.57 9.19 -1.28
N PHE A 177 25.52 9.61 -1.97
CA PHE A 177 25.42 9.54 -3.42
C PHE A 177 24.90 10.86 -3.98
N ASP A 178 25.29 11.15 -5.20
CA ASP A 178 24.84 12.34 -5.93
C ASP A 178 23.43 12.10 -6.49
N ARG A 179 22.41 12.65 -5.81
CA ARG A 179 20.99 12.53 -6.23
C ARG A 179 20.78 13.09 -7.64
N ALA A 180 21.48 14.17 -8.00
CA ALA A 180 21.37 14.79 -9.32
C ALA A 180 21.96 13.89 -10.41
N ALA A 181 23.11 13.27 -10.14
CA ALA A 181 23.71 12.30 -11.06
C ALA A 181 22.84 11.06 -11.27
N VAL A 182 22.21 10.54 -10.18
CA VAL A 182 21.25 9.44 -10.28
C VAL A 182 20.03 9.86 -11.10
N ALA A 183 19.43 11.02 -10.82
CA ALA A 183 18.29 11.52 -11.57
C ALA A 183 18.62 11.69 -13.06
N ALA A 184 19.79 12.25 -13.40
CA ALA A 184 20.25 12.37 -14.78
C ALA A 184 20.42 10.99 -15.46
N ALA A 185 20.96 9.99 -14.74
CA ALA A 185 21.05 8.63 -15.27
C ALA A 185 19.67 8.03 -15.52
N LEU A 186 18.69 8.24 -14.61
CA LEU A 186 17.33 7.79 -14.80
C LEU A 186 16.64 8.50 -15.97
N GLN A 187 16.87 9.81 -16.17
CA GLN A 187 16.35 10.54 -17.32
C GLN A 187 16.87 9.93 -18.65
N ALA A 188 18.16 9.56 -18.71
CA ALA A 188 18.74 8.90 -19.88
C ALA A 188 18.18 7.47 -20.11
N LEU A 189 17.69 6.81 -19.06
CA LEU A 189 17.09 5.47 -19.14
C LEU A 189 15.61 5.48 -19.52
N GLN A 190 14.92 6.63 -19.44
CA GLN A 190 13.49 6.70 -19.74
C GLN A 190 13.21 6.24 -21.17
N ARG A 191 12.24 5.33 -21.28
CA ARG A 191 11.76 4.88 -22.58
C ARG A 191 10.71 5.82 -23.13
N ARG A 192 10.71 5.97 -24.47
CA ARG A 192 9.68 6.71 -25.20
C ARG A 192 8.63 5.77 -25.80
N ASP A 193 9.01 4.51 -25.97
CA ASP A 193 8.19 3.46 -26.57
C ASP A 193 7.94 2.34 -25.56
N THR A 194 7.03 1.43 -25.88
CA THR A 194 6.76 0.25 -25.07
C THR A 194 8.04 -0.56 -24.86
N PHE A 195 8.36 -0.86 -23.61
CA PHE A 195 9.36 -1.86 -23.27
C PHE A 195 8.77 -3.26 -23.49
N GLU A 196 9.43 -4.05 -24.32
CA GLU A 196 9.03 -5.41 -24.64
C GLU A 196 10.19 -6.39 -24.37
N TYR A 197 9.98 -7.28 -23.42
CA TYR A 197 10.98 -8.22 -22.98
C TYR A 197 10.47 -9.65 -23.10
N HIS A 198 11.22 -10.49 -23.80
CA HIS A 198 10.96 -11.91 -23.97
C HIS A 198 12.08 -12.70 -23.31
N ALA A 199 11.75 -13.46 -22.27
CA ALA A 199 12.70 -14.35 -21.63
C ALA A 199 12.79 -15.67 -22.41
N PRO A 200 14.00 -16.27 -22.52
CA PRO A 200 14.08 -17.64 -23.03
C PRO A 200 13.29 -18.55 -22.09
N ASP A 201 12.56 -19.50 -22.68
CA ASP A 201 11.88 -20.54 -21.93
C ASP A 201 12.91 -21.45 -21.29
N VAL A 202 13.06 -21.37 -19.98
CA VAL A 202 14.03 -22.18 -19.21
C VAL A 202 13.49 -23.57 -18.85
N ARG A 203 12.17 -23.80 -19.01
CA ARG A 203 11.52 -25.00 -18.46
C ARG A 203 10.49 -25.70 -19.36
N GLY A 204 10.36 -25.33 -20.64
CA GLY A 204 9.30 -25.89 -21.50
C GLY A 204 7.90 -25.50 -20.99
N SER A 205 7.71 -24.25 -20.67
CA SER A 205 6.43 -23.69 -20.21
C SER A 205 5.31 -23.98 -21.20
N ALA A 206 4.13 -24.34 -20.71
CA ALA A 206 2.93 -24.54 -21.50
C ALA A 206 2.49 -23.27 -22.27
N PHE A 207 3.04 -22.10 -21.93
CA PHE A 207 2.74 -20.79 -22.53
C PHE A 207 3.77 -20.34 -23.60
N GLY A 208 4.76 -21.17 -23.96
CA GLY A 208 5.85 -20.78 -24.86
C GLY A 208 6.83 -19.82 -24.21
N THR A 209 7.22 -18.73 -24.92
CA THR A 209 8.08 -17.67 -24.38
C THR A 209 7.23 -16.50 -23.91
N PRO A 210 6.91 -16.38 -22.59
CA PRO A 210 6.06 -15.30 -22.11
C PRO A 210 6.70 -13.95 -22.33
N ALA A 211 5.89 -12.96 -22.73
CA ALA A 211 6.31 -11.59 -22.91
C ALA A 211 5.96 -10.72 -21.70
N PHE A 212 6.84 -9.74 -21.42
CA PHE A 212 6.58 -8.65 -20.49
C PHE A 212 6.50 -7.35 -21.28
N TYR A 213 5.34 -6.72 -21.25
CA TYR A 213 5.07 -5.44 -21.93
C TYR A 213 4.93 -4.34 -20.90
N ALA A 214 5.68 -3.23 -21.05
CA ALA A 214 5.54 -2.04 -20.23
C ALA A 214 5.36 -0.80 -21.12
N PRO A 215 4.14 -0.52 -21.56
CA PRO A 215 3.83 0.68 -22.32
C PRO A 215 3.95 1.94 -21.46
N VAL A 216 4.27 3.08 -22.12
CA VAL A 216 4.48 4.37 -21.46
C VAL A 216 3.27 5.31 -21.57
N THR A 217 2.30 4.99 -22.43
CA THR A 217 1.06 5.77 -22.62
C THR A 217 -0.18 4.92 -22.40
N LEU A 218 -1.27 5.56 -22.00
CA LEU A 218 -2.55 4.91 -21.78
C LEU A 218 -3.14 4.29 -23.06
N ASP A 219 -2.92 4.93 -24.22
CA ASP A 219 -3.39 4.41 -25.50
C ASP A 219 -2.60 3.16 -25.93
N ALA A 220 -1.28 3.15 -25.74
CA ALA A 220 -0.47 1.96 -25.99
C ALA A 220 -0.87 0.81 -25.06
N PHE A 221 -1.14 1.10 -23.77
CA PHE A 221 -1.65 0.10 -22.82
C PHE A 221 -2.99 -0.48 -23.29
N ALA A 222 -3.93 0.38 -23.70
CA ALA A 222 -5.25 -0.04 -24.16
C ALA A 222 -5.16 -0.90 -25.44
N ALA A 223 -4.28 -0.55 -26.36
CA ALA A 223 -4.04 -1.31 -27.59
C ALA A 223 -3.45 -2.70 -27.29
N LEU A 224 -2.42 -2.77 -26.42
CA LEU A 224 -1.83 -4.03 -25.98
C LEU A 224 -2.85 -4.90 -25.23
N ARG A 225 -3.65 -4.31 -24.35
CA ARG A 225 -4.70 -5.04 -23.63
C ARG A 225 -5.75 -5.64 -24.55
N ALA A 226 -6.12 -4.93 -25.62
CA ALA A 226 -7.05 -5.44 -26.63
C ALA A 226 -6.41 -6.57 -27.46
N GLY A 227 -5.13 -6.47 -27.82
CA GLY A 227 -4.39 -7.49 -28.55
C GLY A 227 -4.01 -8.72 -27.72
N HIS A 228 -3.81 -8.53 -26.41
CA HIS A 228 -3.45 -9.59 -25.45
C HIS A 228 -4.47 -9.66 -24.30
N PRO A 229 -5.73 -10.07 -24.57
CA PRO A 229 -6.81 -10.03 -23.57
C PRO A 229 -6.57 -10.99 -22.39
N HIS A 230 -5.70 -11.97 -22.54
CA HIS A 230 -5.33 -12.94 -21.51
C HIS A 230 -4.05 -12.56 -20.74
N ALA A 231 -3.30 -11.54 -21.18
CA ALA A 231 -2.12 -11.07 -20.50
C ALA A 231 -2.48 -10.63 -19.06
N ARG A 232 -1.63 -11.01 -18.11
CA ARG A 232 -1.81 -10.65 -16.72
C ARG A 232 -1.47 -9.18 -16.52
N ILE A 233 -2.43 -8.35 -16.10
CA ILE A 233 -2.14 -6.98 -15.70
C ILE A 233 -1.34 -7.01 -14.40
N LEU A 234 -0.18 -6.34 -14.40
CA LEU A 234 0.69 -6.15 -13.26
C LEU A 234 0.74 -4.67 -12.89
N ALA A 235 0.45 -4.36 -11.63
CA ALA A 235 0.65 -3.05 -11.03
C ALA A 235 1.86 -3.09 -10.07
N GLY A 236 1.64 -3.01 -8.77
CA GLY A 236 2.69 -3.00 -7.75
C GLY A 236 3.24 -4.37 -7.34
N SER A 237 2.82 -5.46 -7.96
CA SER A 237 3.25 -6.84 -7.70
C SER A 237 2.90 -7.41 -6.30
N THR A 238 2.29 -6.64 -5.42
CA THR A 238 2.05 -7.01 -4.00
C THR A 238 1.05 -8.13 -3.78
N ASP A 239 0.28 -8.52 -4.81
CA ASP A 239 -0.58 -9.71 -4.82
C ASP A 239 -0.09 -10.70 -5.89
N VAL A 240 0.10 -10.25 -7.14
CA VAL A 240 0.57 -11.09 -8.25
C VAL A 240 1.93 -11.71 -7.97
N GLY A 241 2.81 -11.01 -7.24
CA GLY A 241 4.10 -11.56 -6.78
C GLY A 241 3.94 -12.83 -5.97
N LEU A 242 2.91 -12.90 -5.09
CA LEU A 242 2.65 -14.07 -4.26
C LEU A 242 2.12 -15.26 -5.09
N TRP A 243 1.48 -15.01 -6.23
CA TRP A 243 1.08 -16.11 -7.11
C TRP A 243 2.29 -16.87 -7.65
N VAL A 244 3.43 -16.17 -7.84
CA VAL A 244 4.68 -16.79 -8.26
C VAL A 244 5.43 -17.38 -7.07
N THR A 245 5.65 -16.60 -6.02
CA THR A 245 6.55 -16.98 -4.92
C THR A 245 5.94 -18.00 -3.93
N LYS A 246 4.61 -17.99 -3.76
CA LYS A 246 3.89 -18.85 -2.80
C LYS A 246 3.01 -19.90 -3.46
N GLN A 247 2.45 -19.59 -4.64
CA GLN A 247 1.53 -20.49 -5.32
C GLN A 247 2.18 -21.17 -6.53
N PHE A 248 3.41 -20.77 -6.90
CA PHE A 248 4.19 -21.33 -8.02
C PHE A 248 3.44 -21.31 -9.36
N ARG A 249 2.61 -20.27 -9.56
CA ARG A 249 1.85 -20.11 -10.81
C ARG A 249 2.74 -19.57 -11.92
N GLU A 250 2.55 -20.09 -13.12
CA GLU A 250 3.00 -19.45 -14.34
C GLU A 250 1.98 -18.37 -14.74
N LEU A 251 2.47 -17.17 -15.05
CA LEU A 251 1.61 -16.02 -15.33
C LEU A 251 1.26 -15.85 -16.81
N GLY A 252 2.02 -16.49 -17.73
CA GLY A 252 1.97 -16.18 -19.14
C GLY A 252 2.46 -14.75 -19.42
N ASP A 253 1.86 -14.11 -20.44
CA ASP A 253 2.19 -12.72 -20.76
C ASP A 253 1.81 -11.76 -19.63
N ILE A 254 2.68 -10.78 -19.39
CA ILE A 254 2.51 -9.74 -18.36
C ILE A 254 2.38 -8.38 -19.05
N LEU A 255 1.36 -7.63 -18.68
CA LEU A 255 1.15 -6.25 -19.10
C LEU A 255 1.29 -5.33 -17.88
N TYR A 256 2.43 -4.63 -17.80
CA TYR A 256 2.78 -3.77 -16.67
C TYR A 256 2.26 -2.35 -16.87
N LEU A 257 1.46 -1.85 -15.91
CA LEU A 257 0.88 -0.52 -15.99
C LEU A 257 1.70 0.57 -15.27
N GLY A 258 2.74 0.18 -14.52
CA GLY A 258 3.49 1.10 -13.68
C GLY A 258 4.33 2.16 -14.43
N ASN A 259 4.46 2.07 -15.78
CA ASN A 259 5.13 3.07 -16.59
C ASN A 259 4.16 4.03 -17.31
N VAL A 260 2.84 3.79 -17.21
CA VAL A 260 1.82 4.63 -17.85
C VAL A 260 1.62 5.89 -17.03
N ALA A 261 2.11 7.02 -17.53
CA ALA A 261 2.11 8.30 -16.82
C ALA A 261 0.69 8.77 -16.46
N GLU A 262 -0.26 8.64 -17.39
CA GLU A 262 -1.64 9.08 -17.22
C GLU A 262 -2.38 8.32 -16.12
N LEU A 263 -1.93 7.12 -15.75
CA LEU A 263 -2.51 6.35 -14.65
C LEU A 263 -1.97 6.73 -13.27
N LYS A 264 -0.98 7.63 -13.19
CA LYS A 264 -0.37 8.09 -11.93
C LYS A 264 -0.90 9.46 -11.47
N HIS A 265 -1.86 10.04 -12.18
CA HIS A 265 -2.40 11.34 -11.83
C HIS A 265 -3.41 11.27 -10.70
N ILE A 266 -3.38 12.30 -9.86
CA ILE A 266 -4.41 12.61 -8.86
C ILE A 266 -4.97 13.98 -9.21
N GLU A 267 -6.25 14.02 -9.52
CA GLU A 267 -6.97 15.26 -9.86
C GLU A 267 -8.05 15.54 -8.83
N ARG A 268 -8.14 16.79 -8.41
CA ARG A 268 -9.17 17.25 -7.48
C ARG A 268 -9.93 18.40 -8.10
N ASP A 269 -11.22 18.21 -8.35
CA ASP A 269 -12.16 19.28 -8.72
C ASP A 269 -13.07 19.67 -7.56
N ALA A 270 -14.12 20.46 -7.82
CA ALA A 270 -15.04 20.92 -6.78
C ALA A 270 -15.90 19.81 -6.17
N GLN A 271 -16.09 18.69 -6.87
CA GLN A 271 -17.03 17.62 -6.50
C GLN A 271 -16.36 16.27 -6.28
N THR A 272 -15.21 16.04 -6.90
CA THR A 272 -14.61 14.71 -7.00
C THR A 272 -13.09 14.75 -6.85
N LEU A 273 -12.55 13.75 -6.16
CA LEU A 273 -11.15 13.35 -6.20
C LEU A 273 -11.01 12.16 -7.14
N THR A 274 -10.28 12.32 -8.22
CA THR A 274 -10.00 11.25 -9.20
C THR A 274 -8.57 10.74 -9.00
N ILE A 275 -8.42 9.45 -8.75
CA ILE A 275 -7.14 8.78 -8.47
C ILE A 275 -6.88 7.76 -9.56
N GLY A 276 -5.82 7.93 -10.33
CA GLY A 276 -5.40 7.01 -11.40
C GLY A 276 -5.04 5.62 -10.87
N ALA A 277 -5.25 4.60 -11.67
CA ALA A 277 -5.12 3.20 -11.24
C ALA A 277 -3.69 2.79 -10.85
N ALA A 278 -2.66 3.51 -11.33
CA ALA A 278 -1.25 3.28 -10.99
C ALA A 278 -0.76 4.14 -9.82
N VAL A 279 -1.58 4.99 -9.24
CA VAL A 279 -1.24 5.73 -8.02
C VAL A 279 -1.02 4.73 -6.89
N THR A 280 0.11 4.88 -6.18
CA THR A 280 0.44 3.99 -5.06
C THR A 280 -0.59 4.11 -3.94
N LEU A 281 -0.74 3.07 -3.13
CA LEU A 281 -1.64 3.13 -1.98
C LEU A 281 -1.22 4.25 -1.01
N GLU A 282 0.09 4.45 -0.83
CA GLU A 282 0.61 5.53 0.03
C GLU A 282 0.17 6.90 -0.47
N ASP A 283 0.40 7.21 -1.76
CA ASP A 283 0.03 8.50 -2.35
C ASP A 283 -1.50 8.68 -2.44
N ALA A 284 -2.23 7.59 -2.71
CA ALA A 284 -3.70 7.60 -2.80
C ALA A 284 -4.36 7.91 -1.44
N TYR A 285 -3.88 7.26 -0.37
CA TYR A 285 -4.39 7.51 0.98
C TYR A 285 -4.00 8.89 1.50
N ALA A 286 -2.78 9.36 1.18
CA ALA A 286 -2.38 10.73 1.49
C ALA A 286 -3.34 11.76 0.85
N ALA A 287 -3.71 11.55 -0.42
CA ALA A 287 -4.66 12.41 -1.11
C ALA A 287 -6.08 12.32 -0.54
N LEU A 288 -6.53 11.11 -0.19
CA LEU A 288 -7.85 10.88 0.42
C LEU A 288 -7.95 11.50 1.82
N ALA A 289 -6.89 11.41 2.64
CA ALA A 289 -6.88 11.93 4.00
C ALA A 289 -6.97 13.47 4.07
N VAL A 290 -6.64 14.18 2.99
CA VAL A 290 -6.87 15.64 2.89
C VAL A 290 -8.36 15.97 2.94
N ASP A 291 -9.19 15.18 2.26
CA ASP A 291 -10.65 15.37 2.22
C ASP A 291 -11.35 14.60 3.35
N TYR A 292 -10.78 13.48 3.78
CA TYR A 292 -11.34 12.56 4.78
C TYR A 292 -10.27 12.19 5.84
N PRO A 293 -9.97 13.10 6.79
CA PRO A 293 -8.95 12.88 7.82
C PRO A 293 -9.22 11.65 8.70
N GLU A 294 -10.46 11.17 8.77
CA GLU A 294 -10.86 9.95 9.47
C GLU A 294 -10.25 8.67 8.87
N LEU A 295 -9.67 8.76 7.67
CA LEU A 295 -8.93 7.66 7.05
C LEU A 295 -7.51 7.50 7.60
N ALA A 296 -6.98 8.46 8.36
CA ALA A 296 -5.57 8.47 8.77
C ALA A 296 -5.19 7.21 9.58
N GLU A 297 -6.02 6.78 10.55
CA GLU A 297 -5.75 5.54 11.31
C GLU A 297 -5.81 4.30 10.42
N LEU A 298 -6.82 4.21 9.53
CA LEU A 298 -6.92 3.08 8.61
C LEU A 298 -5.71 3.02 7.68
N TRP A 299 -5.26 4.16 7.17
CA TRP A 299 -4.09 4.27 6.31
C TRP A 299 -2.81 3.74 6.99
N THR A 300 -2.49 4.23 8.19
CA THR A 300 -1.26 3.82 8.90
C THR A 300 -1.28 2.34 9.27
N ARG A 301 -2.45 1.76 9.53
CA ARG A 301 -2.65 0.35 9.90
C ARG A 301 -2.86 -0.59 8.70
N PHE A 302 -3.05 -0.04 7.50
CA PHE A 302 -3.25 -0.85 6.30
C PHE A 302 -1.91 -1.28 5.71
N ALA A 303 -1.69 -2.59 5.67
CA ALA A 303 -0.45 -3.21 5.18
C ALA A 303 0.81 -2.62 5.86
N SER A 304 1.91 -2.51 5.12
CA SER A 304 3.15 -1.87 5.55
C SER A 304 3.54 -0.78 4.58
N LEU A 305 4.42 0.14 4.97
CA LEU A 305 4.92 1.19 4.09
C LEU A 305 5.53 0.61 2.79
N PRO A 306 6.40 -0.43 2.80
CA PRO A 306 6.90 -1.02 1.56
C PRO A 306 5.81 -1.59 0.65
N ILE A 307 4.73 -2.13 1.21
CA ILE A 307 3.59 -2.62 0.45
C ILE A 307 2.77 -1.45 -0.11
N ARG A 308 2.52 -0.40 0.68
CA ARG A 308 1.78 0.79 0.21
C ARG A 308 2.55 1.58 -0.84
N ASN A 309 3.88 1.62 -0.77
CA ASN A 309 4.76 2.23 -1.78
C ASN A 309 4.74 1.52 -3.14
N ALA A 310 4.50 0.22 -3.13
CA ALA A 310 4.48 -0.60 -4.35
C ALA A 310 3.07 -0.87 -4.87
N GLY A 311 2.14 -1.28 -3.99
CA GLY A 311 0.74 -1.56 -4.32
C GLY A 311 0.01 -0.30 -4.77
N THR A 312 -0.97 -0.45 -5.67
CA THR A 312 -1.75 0.69 -6.21
C THR A 312 -3.20 0.61 -5.80
N LEU A 313 -3.87 1.76 -5.71
CA LEU A 313 -5.30 1.80 -5.37
C LEU A 313 -6.15 1.07 -6.42
N GLY A 314 -5.86 1.30 -7.71
CA GLY A 314 -6.54 0.59 -8.80
C GLY A 314 -6.30 -0.91 -8.78
N GLY A 315 -5.08 -1.36 -8.45
CA GLY A 315 -4.76 -2.78 -8.28
C GLY A 315 -5.51 -3.40 -7.10
N ASN A 316 -5.59 -2.71 -5.96
CA ASN A 316 -6.34 -3.16 -4.78
C ASN A 316 -7.84 -3.29 -5.06
N VAL A 317 -8.43 -2.29 -5.73
CA VAL A 317 -9.84 -2.32 -6.16
C VAL A 317 -10.09 -3.42 -7.19
N ALA A 318 -9.23 -3.55 -8.21
CA ALA A 318 -9.40 -4.57 -9.26
C ALA A 318 -9.26 -6.00 -8.73
N ASN A 319 -8.38 -6.23 -7.74
CA ASN A 319 -8.24 -7.51 -7.05
C ASN A 319 -9.48 -7.86 -6.22
N GLY A 320 -10.13 -6.88 -5.61
CA GLY A 320 -11.41 -7.04 -4.92
C GLY A 320 -11.37 -8.05 -3.78
N SER A 321 -10.25 -8.12 -3.06
CA SER A 321 -10.12 -9.02 -1.92
C SER A 321 -11.22 -8.76 -0.87
N PRO A 322 -11.92 -9.80 -0.38
CA PRO A 322 -12.93 -9.65 0.67
C PRO A 322 -12.37 -9.08 2.00
N ILE A 323 -11.05 -9.11 2.15
CA ILE A 323 -10.33 -8.60 3.33
C ILE A 323 -9.47 -7.36 3.00
N GLY A 324 -9.64 -6.75 1.83
CA GLY A 324 -8.95 -5.51 1.46
C GLY A 324 -9.59 -4.32 2.17
N ASP A 325 -8.78 -3.55 2.87
CA ASP A 325 -9.27 -2.47 3.76
C ASP A 325 -9.71 -1.20 3.00
N SER A 326 -9.27 -1.00 1.74
CA SER A 326 -9.68 0.18 0.95
C SER A 326 -11.15 0.14 0.55
N MET A 327 -11.68 -1.03 0.21
CA MET A 327 -13.01 -1.15 -0.38
C MET A 327 -14.14 -0.74 0.56
N PRO A 328 -14.16 -1.08 1.86
CA PRO A 328 -15.22 -0.58 2.75
C PRO A 328 -15.29 0.94 2.79
N ALA A 329 -14.15 1.63 2.88
CA ALA A 329 -14.09 3.09 2.88
C ALA A 329 -14.62 3.66 1.54
N LEU A 330 -14.13 3.16 0.41
CA LEU A 330 -14.55 3.61 -0.92
C LEU A 330 -16.05 3.36 -1.18
N LEU A 331 -16.59 2.22 -0.74
CA LEU A 331 -18.02 1.88 -0.84
C LEU A 331 -18.88 2.84 0.00
N ALA A 332 -18.47 3.11 1.25
CA ALA A 332 -19.19 4.03 2.13
C ALA A 332 -19.14 5.46 1.59
N LEU A 333 -18.05 5.87 0.98
CA LEU A 333 -17.92 7.19 0.35
C LEU A 333 -18.64 7.29 -1.00
N GLY A 334 -19.19 6.19 -1.53
CA GLY A 334 -19.90 6.18 -2.82
C GLY A 334 -18.96 6.34 -4.02
N ALA A 335 -17.78 5.76 -3.93
CA ALA A 335 -16.80 5.80 -5.01
C ALA A 335 -17.31 5.13 -6.29
N GLU A 336 -16.78 5.58 -7.41
CA GLU A 336 -17.00 5.03 -8.74
C GLU A 336 -15.68 4.47 -9.30
N VAL A 337 -15.78 3.44 -10.13
CA VAL A 337 -14.66 2.89 -10.90
C VAL A 337 -14.79 3.26 -12.37
N VAL A 338 -13.71 3.79 -12.94
CA VAL A 338 -13.60 4.12 -14.36
C VAL A 338 -12.89 2.98 -15.06
N LEU A 339 -13.55 2.37 -16.04
CA LEU A 339 -13.07 1.26 -16.85
C LEU A 339 -12.83 1.70 -18.28
N ARG A 340 -11.83 1.07 -18.95
CA ARG A 340 -11.50 1.36 -20.35
C ARG A 340 -11.33 0.05 -21.14
N HIS A 341 -11.83 0.07 -22.37
CA HIS A 341 -11.59 -0.93 -23.41
C HIS A 341 -11.28 -0.22 -24.74
N GLY A 342 -10.06 -0.35 -25.26
CA GLY A 342 -9.62 0.40 -26.43
C GLY A 342 -9.86 1.92 -26.23
N PRO A 343 -10.58 2.61 -27.14
CA PRO A 343 -10.87 4.04 -26.99
C PRO A 343 -12.07 4.35 -26.07
N LYS A 344 -12.86 3.34 -25.67
CA LYS A 344 -14.12 3.52 -24.93
C LYS A 344 -13.87 3.45 -23.43
N THR A 345 -14.48 4.37 -22.70
CA THR A 345 -14.52 4.38 -21.23
C THR A 345 -15.95 4.26 -20.74
N ARG A 346 -16.13 3.64 -19.58
CA ARG A 346 -17.39 3.65 -18.83
C ARG A 346 -17.11 3.78 -17.34
N THR A 347 -18.06 4.36 -16.63
CA THR A 347 -18.00 4.51 -15.16
C THR A 347 -19.17 3.77 -14.56
N LEU A 348 -18.92 3.10 -13.42
CA LEU A 348 -19.98 2.47 -12.63
C LEU A 348 -19.70 2.68 -11.14
N PRO A 349 -20.76 2.70 -10.30
CA PRO A 349 -20.60 2.69 -8.85
C PRO A 349 -19.77 1.49 -8.40
N LEU A 350 -18.92 1.68 -7.39
CA LEU A 350 -18.03 0.61 -6.92
C LEU A 350 -18.79 -0.59 -6.34
N ASP A 351 -19.98 -0.39 -5.77
CA ASP A 351 -20.83 -1.47 -5.28
C ASP A 351 -21.36 -2.38 -6.40
N ALA A 352 -21.49 -1.87 -7.63
CA ALA A 352 -21.85 -2.64 -8.82
C ALA A 352 -20.64 -3.37 -9.48
N PHE A 353 -19.43 -3.10 -9.00
CA PHE A 353 -18.21 -3.68 -9.60
C PHE A 353 -17.95 -5.12 -9.16
N TYR A 354 -18.30 -5.49 -7.92
CA TYR A 354 -18.04 -6.81 -7.36
C TYR A 354 -19.25 -7.74 -7.53
N LEU A 355 -19.15 -8.70 -8.45
CA LEU A 355 -20.25 -9.64 -8.76
C LEU A 355 -20.22 -10.91 -7.90
N GLY A 356 -19.07 -11.24 -7.29
CA GLY A 356 -18.87 -12.42 -6.47
C GLY A 356 -17.39 -12.62 -6.14
N TYR A 357 -17.07 -13.68 -5.42
CA TYR A 357 -15.69 -13.99 -5.06
C TYR A 357 -14.81 -14.11 -6.32
N GLN A 358 -13.77 -13.26 -6.42
CA GLN A 358 -12.88 -13.16 -7.59
C GLN A 358 -13.60 -12.91 -8.93
N LYS A 359 -14.81 -12.34 -8.89
CA LYS A 359 -15.57 -11.97 -10.09
C LYS A 359 -15.93 -10.49 -10.02
N SER A 360 -15.50 -9.75 -11.04
CA SER A 360 -15.82 -8.34 -11.21
C SER A 360 -16.63 -8.08 -12.48
N ALA A 361 -17.15 -6.88 -12.62
CA ALA A 361 -17.88 -6.41 -13.79
C ALA A 361 -16.97 -6.06 -14.99
N LEU A 362 -15.65 -6.35 -14.92
CA LEU A 362 -14.72 -6.19 -16.03
C LEU A 362 -15.11 -7.11 -17.19
N ALA A 363 -15.34 -6.56 -18.36
CA ALA A 363 -15.45 -7.32 -19.59
C ALA A 363 -14.06 -7.76 -20.10
N ALA A 364 -14.03 -8.71 -21.03
CA ALA A 364 -12.77 -9.14 -21.65
C ALA A 364 -12.07 -7.94 -22.31
N GLY A 365 -10.79 -7.76 -22.03
CA GLY A 365 -10.00 -6.62 -22.54
C GLY A 365 -10.21 -5.29 -21.80
N GLU A 366 -11.15 -5.20 -20.86
CA GLU A 366 -11.26 -4.02 -19.99
C GLU A 366 -10.19 -3.99 -18.90
N PHE A 367 -9.93 -2.78 -18.41
CA PHE A 367 -9.05 -2.53 -17.24
C PHE A 367 -9.49 -1.28 -16.48
N VAL A 368 -9.09 -1.20 -15.22
CA VAL A 368 -9.35 -0.05 -14.36
C VAL A 368 -8.41 1.10 -14.73
N VAL A 369 -8.95 2.28 -14.96
CA VAL A 369 -8.20 3.52 -15.28
C VAL A 369 -8.09 4.42 -14.07
N ALA A 370 -9.17 4.59 -13.32
CA ALA A 370 -9.21 5.48 -12.17
C ALA A 370 -10.30 5.06 -11.17
N ILE A 371 -10.17 5.54 -9.96
CA ILE A 371 -11.18 5.55 -8.91
C ILE A 371 -11.59 7.01 -8.68
N ARG A 372 -12.88 7.28 -8.73
CA ARG A 372 -13.46 8.60 -8.47
C ARG A 372 -14.15 8.57 -7.11
N VAL A 373 -13.78 9.46 -6.22
CA VAL A 373 -14.34 9.55 -4.87
C VAL A 373 -15.01 10.92 -4.74
N PRO A 374 -16.32 10.98 -4.42
CA PRO A 374 -16.99 12.25 -4.14
C PRO A 374 -16.26 13.00 -3.03
N ARG A 375 -16.24 14.32 -3.07
CA ARG A 375 -15.74 15.15 -1.97
C ARG A 375 -16.78 15.23 -0.84
N PRO A 376 -16.34 15.42 0.43
CA PRO A 376 -17.24 15.37 1.57
C PRO A 376 -18.30 16.48 1.51
N ALA A 377 -19.57 16.11 1.71
CA ALA A 377 -20.62 17.06 1.96
C ALA A 377 -20.50 17.60 3.40
N PRO A 378 -20.92 18.87 3.66
CA PRO A 378 -20.81 19.47 5.00
C PRO A 378 -21.57 18.71 6.11
N ASP A 379 -22.63 18.00 5.74
CA ASP A 379 -23.50 17.21 6.63
C ASP A 379 -23.08 15.74 6.74
N LEU A 380 -21.91 15.38 6.20
CA LEU A 380 -21.41 14.01 6.23
C LEU A 380 -20.79 13.68 7.60
N ARG A 381 -21.24 12.57 8.21
CA ARG A 381 -20.57 11.92 9.33
C ARG A 381 -19.93 10.64 8.83
N PHE A 382 -18.61 10.55 8.90
CA PHE A 382 -17.83 9.44 8.36
C PHE A 382 -16.86 8.89 9.40
N ARG A 383 -16.74 7.56 9.49
CA ARG A 383 -15.71 6.87 10.30
C ARG A 383 -15.30 5.58 9.65
N THR A 384 -14.06 5.17 9.94
CA THR A 384 -13.51 3.87 9.56
C THR A 384 -12.99 3.11 10.77
N TYR A 385 -13.08 1.79 10.73
CA TYR A 385 -12.67 0.92 11.83
C TYR A 385 -11.96 -0.31 11.29
N LYS A 386 -10.79 -0.62 11.85
CA LYS A 386 -10.03 -1.83 11.56
C LYS A 386 -9.87 -2.66 12.84
N VAL A 387 -10.38 -3.89 12.82
CA VAL A 387 -10.23 -4.85 13.91
C VAL A 387 -9.37 -6.01 13.44
N SER A 388 -8.20 -6.17 14.05
CA SER A 388 -7.19 -7.18 13.74
C SER A 388 -6.52 -7.66 15.03
N LYS A 389 -5.74 -8.75 14.97
CA LYS A 389 -5.02 -9.29 16.13
C LYS A 389 -3.80 -8.46 16.51
N ARG A 390 -3.10 -7.89 15.52
CA ARG A 390 -1.98 -6.95 15.70
C ARG A 390 -2.44 -5.57 15.29
N TYR A 391 -1.76 -4.54 15.78
CA TYR A 391 -2.15 -3.15 15.49
C TYR A 391 -1.99 -2.81 14.01
N ASP A 392 -0.82 -3.06 13.43
CA ASP A 392 -0.51 -2.82 12.03
C ASP A 392 -0.15 -4.12 11.28
N GLN A 393 0.03 -4.04 9.97
CA GLN A 393 0.42 -5.13 9.05
C GLN A 393 -0.47 -6.38 9.11
N ASP A 394 -1.52 -6.39 9.89
CA ASP A 394 -2.35 -7.57 10.06
C ASP A 394 -3.61 -7.49 9.21
N ILE A 395 -4.04 -8.63 8.69
CA ILE A 395 -5.28 -8.74 7.92
C ILE A 395 -6.45 -8.54 8.86
N SER A 396 -7.38 -7.66 8.47
CA SER A 396 -8.58 -7.38 9.25
C SER A 396 -9.43 -8.62 9.48
N ALA A 397 -9.82 -8.87 10.73
CA ALA A 397 -10.95 -9.74 11.03
C ALA A 397 -12.25 -9.08 10.54
N VAL A 398 -12.42 -7.78 10.86
CA VAL A 398 -13.50 -6.92 10.35
C VAL A 398 -12.89 -5.56 10.02
N CYS A 399 -13.11 -5.08 8.81
CA CYS A 399 -12.92 -3.69 8.43
C CYS A 399 -14.29 -3.07 8.17
N ALA A 400 -14.59 -1.92 8.76
CA ALA A 400 -15.87 -1.25 8.59
C ALA A 400 -15.67 0.21 8.22
N ALA A 401 -16.55 0.73 7.38
CA ALA A 401 -16.65 2.15 7.07
C ALA A 401 -18.11 2.57 7.03
N PHE A 402 -18.42 3.66 7.69
CA PHE A 402 -19.78 4.16 7.83
C PHE A 402 -19.85 5.64 7.46
N ALA A 403 -20.81 5.97 6.62
CA ALA A 403 -21.10 7.33 6.18
C ALA A 403 -22.59 7.59 6.32
N LEU A 404 -22.95 8.65 7.03
CA LEU A 404 -24.33 9.14 7.16
C LEU A 404 -24.40 10.60 6.75
N ARG A 405 -25.44 10.95 6.00
CA ARG A 405 -25.86 12.34 5.84
C ARG A 405 -27.12 12.57 6.68
N ILE A 406 -27.06 13.60 7.52
CA ILE A 406 -28.13 13.94 8.46
C ILE A 406 -28.58 15.36 8.18
N VAL A 407 -29.86 15.52 7.85
CA VAL A 407 -30.52 16.82 7.62
C VAL A 407 -31.72 16.88 8.55
N ASP A 408 -31.86 17.99 9.28
CA ASP A 408 -32.95 18.22 10.24
C ASP A 408 -33.16 17.02 11.19
N SER A 409 -32.07 16.52 11.77
CA SER A 409 -32.01 15.35 12.66
C SER A 409 -32.46 14.03 12.02
N THR A 410 -32.69 13.97 10.72
CA THR A 410 -33.11 12.78 9.97
C THR A 410 -31.99 12.28 9.08
N ILE A 411 -31.74 10.97 9.10
CA ILE A 411 -30.79 10.32 8.21
C ILE A 411 -31.38 10.28 6.80
N VAL A 412 -30.77 11.02 5.87
CA VAL A 412 -31.20 11.09 4.46
C VAL A 412 -30.42 10.15 3.54
N ASP A 413 -29.22 9.76 3.93
CA ASP A 413 -28.39 8.79 3.20
C ASP A 413 -27.50 8.03 4.18
N ALA A 414 -27.67 6.72 4.24
CA ALA A 414 -26.85 5.82 5.05
C ALA A 414 -26.08 4.87 4.15
N ARG A 415 -24.77 4.78 4.35
CA ARG A 415 -23.88 3.84 3.67
C ARG A 415 -23.01 3.14 4.70
N LEU A 416 -23.22 1.85 4.85
CA LEU A 416 -22.53 0.99 5.83
C LEU A 416 -21.83 -0.13 5.07
N ALA A 417 -20.52 -0.10 4.99
CA ALA A 417 -19.74 -1.08 4.25
C ALA A 417 -18.78 -1.86 5.13
N PHE A 418 -18.61 -3.15 4.84
CA PHE A 418 -17.75 -4.05 5.58
C PHE A 418 -16.85 -4.89 4.67
N GLY A 419 -15.61 -5.12 5.15
CA GLY A 419 -14.68 -6.16 4.71
C GLY A 419 -14.57 -7.27 5.75
N GLY A 420 -14.29 -8.49 5.32
CA GLY A 420 -14.18 -9.67 6.19
C GLY A 420 -15.52 -10.27 6.61
N MET A 421 -16.66 -9.76 6.12
CA MET A 421 -18.00 -10.18 6.51
C MET A 421 -18.74 -10.99 5.44
N ALA A 422 -18.26 -10.98 4.19
CA ALA A 422 -18.86 -11.70 3.07
C ALA A 422 -17.77 -12.13 2.07
N ALA A 423 -18.16 -12.81 1.00
CA ALA A 423 -17.26 -13.23 -0.09
C ALA A 423 -16.70 -12.05 -0.92
N THR A 424 -17.31 -10.88 -0.81
CA THR A 424 -16.88 -9.62 -1.42
C THR A 424 -17.00 -8.49 -0.39
N PRO A 425 -16.23 -7.40 -0.53
CA PRO A 425 -16.56 -6.16 0.15
C PRO A 425 -17.94 -5.70 -0.31
N LYS A 426 -18.85 -5.37 0.59
CA LYS A 426 -20.19 -4.93 0.21
C LYS A 426 -20.84 -4.05 1.27
N ARG A 427 -21.87 -3.32 0.84
CA ARG A 427 -22.73 -2.51 1.72
C ARG A 427 -23.79 -3.36 2.41
N ALA A 428 -24.26 -2.89 3.58
CA ALA A 428 -25.27 -3.52 4.42
C ALA A 428 -26.67 -2.98 4.10
N ALA A 429 -27.25 -3.40 2.98
CA ALA A 429 -28.48 -2.81 2.43
C ALA A 429 -29.67 -2.83 3.39
N HIS A 430 -29.85 -3.92 4.17
CA HIS A 430 -30.94 -4.01 5.14
C HIS A 430 -30.70 -3.09 6.35
N ALA A 431 -29.45 -2.99 6.82
CA ALA A 431 -29.11 -2.08 7.91
C ALA A 431 -29.23 -0.62 7.48
N GLU A 432 -28.83 -0.28 6.25
CA GLU A 432 -28.99 1.06 5.66
C GLU A 432 -30.48 1.42 5.52
N ALA A 433 -31.33 0.50 5.07
CA ALA A 433 -32.78 0.70 4.96
C ALA A 433 -33.42 0.94 6.33
N ALA A 434 -32.91 0.31 7.40
CA ALA A 434 -33.39 0.52 8.77
C ALA A 434 -33.01 1.91 9.34
N LEU A 435 -32.01 2.58 8.77
CA LEU A 435 -31.53 3.91 9.17
C LEU A 435 -32.16 5.04 8.36
N ASN A 436 -32.32 4.87 7.05
CA ASN A 436 -32.83 5.92 6.18
C ASN A 436 -34.24 6.38 6.57
N GLY A 437 -34.43 7.68 6.73
CA GLY A 437 -35.67 8.29 7.21
C GLY A 437 -35.85 8.26 8.73
N ALA A 438 -34.92 7.70 9.50
CA ALA A 438 -34.97 7.68 10.96
C ALA A 438 -34.11 8.79 11.59
N ALA A 439 -34.40 9.10 12.86
CA ALA A 439 -33.50 9.91 13.68
C ALA A 439 -32.22 9.09 14.01
N TRP A 440 -31.08 9.80 14.14
CA TRP A 440 -29.82 9.16 14.55
C TRP A 440 -29.77 8.96 16.07
N ASP A 441 -30.46 7.93 16.54
CA ASP A 441 -30.63 7.59 17.95
C ASP A 441 -30.33 6.11 18.25
N ASP A 442 -30.46 5.76 19.52
CA ASP A 442 -30.25 4.41 20.01
C ASP A 442 -31.21 3.39 19.40
N THR A 443 -32.46 3.80 19.15
CA THR A 443 -33.52 2.93 18.62
C THR A 443 -33.25 2.58 17.15
N ALA A 444 -32.94 3.57 16.33
CA ALA A 444 -32.58 3.36 14.93
C ALA A 444 -31.29 2.53 14.81
N THR A 445 -30.28 2.82 15.65
CA THR A 445 -29.03 2.08 15.70
C THR A 445 -29.28 0.61 16.05
N GLN A 446 -30.13 0.31 17.05
CA GLN A 446 -30.42 -1.08 17.43
C GLN A 446 -31.11 -1.84 16.29
N ARG A 447 -32.09 -1.23 15.61
CA ARG A 447 -32.73 -1.84 14.43
C ARG A 447 -31.71 -2.15 13.33
N ALA A 448 -30.81 -1.24 13.03
CA ALA A 448 -29.76 -1.45 12.03
C ALA A 448 -28.79 -2.56 12.44
N MET A 449 -28.37 -2.61 13.72
CA MET A 449 -27.53 -3.69 14.26
C MET A 449 -28.19 -5.06 14.12
N ASP A 450 -29.49 -5.17 14.31
CA ASP A 450 -30.24 -6.41 14.16
C ASP A 450 -30.38 -6.81 12.70
N ALA A 451 -30.56 -5.83 11.80
CA ALA A 451 -30.66 -6.03 10.35
C ALA A 451 -29.36 -6.56 9.71
N LEU A 452 -28.18 -6.32 10.32
CA LEU A 452 -26.91 -6.84 9.81
C LEU A 452 -26.88 -8.36 9.60
N ALA A 453 -27.71 -9.11 10.35
CA ALA A 453 -27.81 -10.57 10.22
C ALA A 453 -28.45 -10.99 8.88
N ALA A 454 -29.24 -10.12 8.24
CA ALA A 454 -29.78 -10.34 6.91
C ALA A 454 -28.77 -9.98 5.80
N ASP A 455 -27.82 -9.08 6.10
CA ASP A 455 -26.80 -8.64 5.13
C ASP A 455 -25.61 -9.58 5.05
N TYR A 456 -25.22 -10.20 6.18
CA TYR A 456 -23.93 -10.89 6.31
C TYR A 456 -24.03 -12.26 6.97
N GLN A 457 -23.26 -13.20 6.41
CA GLN A 457 -23.01 -14.54 6.97
C GLN A 457 -21.49 -14.79 6.94
N PRO A 458 -20.73 -14.19 7.87
CA PRO A 458 -19.28 -14.28 7.84
C PRO A 458 -18.77 -15.69 8.12
N LEU A 459 -17.63 -16.03 7.53
CA LEU A 459 -16.96 -17.31 7.73
C LEU A 459 -16.21 -17.34 9.07
N THR A 460 -16.00 -18.55 9.59
CA THR A 460 -15.03 -18.85 10.66
C THR A 460 -13.70 -19.26 10.00
N ASP A 461 -12.61 -18.60 10.35
CA ASP A 461 -11.25 -18.89 9.87
C ASP A 461 -10.22 -18.69 11.01
N MET A 462 -8.91 -18.74 10.66
CA MET A 462 -7.82 -18.55 11.62
C MET A 462 -7.79 -17.14 12.24
N ARG A 463 -8.49 -16.16 11.65
CA ARG A 463 -8.51 -14.77 12.15
C ARG A 463 -9.60 -14.55 13.18
N ALA A 464 -10.81 -15.06 12.92
CA ALA A 464 -11.95 -14.88 13.81
C ALA A 464 -13.08 -15.87 13.52
N SER A 465 -13.89 -16.17 14.55
CA SER A 465 -15.14 -16.92 14.36
C SER A 465 -16.23 -16.04 13.73
N SER A 466 -17.18 -16.67 13.04
CA SER A 466 -18.39 -16.02 12.50
C SER A 466 -19.15 -15.20 13.56
N ALA A 467 -19.34 -15.79 14.73
CA ALA A 467 -20.01 -15.13 15.86
C ALA A 467 -19.25 -13.89 16.35
N TYR A 468 -17.91 -13.95 16.43
CA TYR A 468 -17.09 -12.81 16.80
C TYR A 468 -17.20 -11.68 15.76
N ARG A 469 -17.07 -12.00 14.45
CA ARG A 469 -17.17 -11.01 13.38
C ARG A 469 -18.51 -10.28 13.41
N MET A 470 -19.64 -11.02 13.58
CA MET A 470 -20.97 -10.43 13.67
C MET A 470 -21.11 -9.55 14.92
N LYS A 471 -20.63 -10.00 16.08
CA LYS A 471 -20.64 -9.19 17.32
C LYS A 471 -19.83 -7.91 17.15
N VAL A 472 -18.65 -7.99 16.55
CA VAL A 472 -17.81 -6.82 16.26
C VAL A 472 -18.52 -5.86 15.31
N ALA A 473 -19.08 -6.35 14.20
CA ALA A 473 -19.77 -5.49 13.23
C ALA A 473 -20.92 -4.70 13.88
N ARG A 474 -21.74 -5.34 14.72
CA ARG A 474 -22.79 -4.68 15.51
C ARG A 474 -22.22 -3.64 16.46
N ASN A 475 -21.19 -3.97 17.22
CA ASN A 475 -20.58 -3.05 18.17
C ASN A 475 -19.89 -1.87 17.50
N LEU A 476 -19.30 -2.04 16.31
CA LEU A 476 -18.74 -0.92 15.55
C LEU A 476 -19.81 0.06 15.09
N LEU A 477 -20.99 -0.42 14.70
CA LEU A 477 -22.12 0.46 14.39
C LEU A 477 -22.61 1.23 15.62
N ARG A 478 -22.67 0.55 16.78
CA ARG A 478 -22.97 1.21 18.06
C ARG A 478 -21.91 2.26 18.41
N ARG A 479 -20.63 1.92 18.27
CA ARG A 479 -19.51 2.86 18.48
C ARG A 479 -19.64 4.07 17.58
N PHE A 480 -19.93 3.88 16.30
CA PHE A 480 -20.14 4.97 15.35
C PHE A 480 -21.25 5.92 15.81
N GLN A 481 -22.36 5.41 16.30
CA GLN A 481 -23.43 6.23 16.85
C GLN A 481 -22.97 7.05 18.06
N LEU A 482 -22.26 6.41 19.00
CA LEU A 482 -21.75 7.08 20.19
C LEU A 482 -20.72 8.18 19.86
N GLU A 483 -19.86 7.98 18.85
CA GLU A 483 -18.85 8.94 18.40
C GLU A 483 -19.45 10.10 17.59
N THR A 484 -20.62 9.91 16.96
CA THR A 484 -21.19 10.88 16.03
C THR A 484 -22.55 11.43 16.43
N ARG A 485 -23.09 11.08 17.59
CA ARG A 485 -24.32 11.68 18.14
C ARG A 485 -24.09 13.14 18.52
N ASP A 486 -25.17 13.95 18.48
CA ASP A 486 -25.07 15.38 18.75
C ASP A 486 -24.81 15.70 20.22
N GLN A 487 -25.33 14.86 21.14
CA GLN A 487 -25.16 15.08 22.58
C GLN A 487 -24.11 14.15 23.15
N ALA A 488 -23.10 14.72 23.82
CA ALA A 488 -22.00 13.99 24.47
C ALA A 488 -21.38 12.91 23.56
N PRO A 489 -20.82 13.28 22.39
CA PRO A 489 -20.15 12.31 21.54
C PRO A 489 -18.93 11.76 22.29
N LEU A 490 -18.67 10.45 22.13
CA LEU A 490 -17.43 9.86 22.63
C LEU A 490 -16.26 10.42 21.85
N ALA A 491 -15.24 10.90 22.55
CA ALA A 491 -13.98 11.28 21.95
C ALA A 491 -13.20 10.03 21.52
N LEU A 492 -12.32 10.18 20.53
CA LEU A 492 -11.44 9.10 20.07
C LEU A 492 -10.58 8.59 21.24
N PHE A 493 -10.13 9.48 22.11
CA PHE A 493 -9.36 9.17 23.31
C PHE A 493 -10.08 8.21 24.27
N ASP A 494 -11.41 8.33 24.43
CA ASP A 494 -12.21 7.48 25.33
C ASP A 494 -12.30 6.03 24.87
N VAL A 495 -12.07 5.76 23.58
CA VAL A 495 -12.34 4.46 22.95
C VAL A 495 -11.14 3.83 22.25
N ASN A 496 -10.05 4.56 22.13
CA ASN A 496 -8.81 4.07 21.51
C ASN A 496 -7.67 4.06 22.54
N ALA A 497 -7.27 2.89 23.01
CA ALA A 497 -6.18 2.73 23.98
C ALA A 497 -4.82 3.23 23.46
N PHE A 498 -4.67 3.50 22.17
CA PHE A 498 -3.47 4.02 21.53
C PHE A 498 -3.54 5.51 21.22
N ALA A 499 -4.69 6.17 21.47
CA ALA A 499 -4.83 7.61 21.33
C ALA A 499 -4.37 8.27 22.65
N PHE A 500 -3.14 8.76 22.68
CA PHE A 500 -2.61 9.58 23.78
C PHE A 500 -2.72 11.05 23.40
N GLU A 501 -3.05 11.91 24.34
CA GLU A 501 -2.96 13.36 24.10
C GLU A 501 -1.49 13.74 23.86
N ALA A 502 -1.26 14.46 22.78
CA ALA A 502 0.07 14.98 22.46
C ALA A 502 0.49 15.96 23.58
N GLY A 503 1.40 15.55 24.45
CA GLY A 503 1.95 16.37 25.55
C GLY A 503 2.07 15.68 26.92
N GLU A 504 1.31 14.62 27.21
CA GLU A 504 1.43 13.93 28.51
C GLU A 504 2.41 12.73 28.50
N ALA A 505 2.66 12.13 27.34
CA ALA A 505 3.55 10.97 27.24
C ALA A 505 5.04 11.30 27.42
N ASP A 506 5.47 12.51 27.05
CA ASP A 506 6.88 12.92 27.18
C ASP A 506 7.28 13.24 28.64
N THR A 507 6.33 13.55 29.50
CA THR A 507 6.63 13.88 30.92
C THR A 507 6.67 12.66 31.83
N ALA A 508 5.96 11.57 31.51
CA ALA A 508 5.92 10.37 32.36
C ALA A 508 7.15 9.47 32.20
N LEU A 509 7.78 9.46 31.02
CA LEU A 509 8.98 8.64 30.74
C LEU A 509 10.30 9.31 31.15
N ALA A 510 10.29 10.62 31.40
CA ALA A 510 11.48 11.38 31.83
C ALA A 510 11.78 11.28 33.35
N GLN A 511 10.93 10.61 34.14
CA GLN A 511 11.05 10.61 35.62
C GLN A 511 11.40 9.27 36.27
N GLU A 512 11.69 8.19 35.53
CA GLU A 512 12.24 6.98 36.15
C GLU A 512 13.77 6.94 36.02
N PRO A 513 14.53 7.18 37.11
CA PRO A 513 15.94 6.89 37.12
C PRO A 513 16.16 5.39 37.11
N LEU A 514 16.97 4.92 36.17
CA LEU A 514 17.46 3.55 36.11
C LEU A 514 18.01 3.10 37.47
N ARG A 515 17.38 2.09 38.06
CA ARG A 515 17.97 1.27 39.13
C ARG A 515 18.46 -0.04 38.55
#